data_3fd627366c89a9198f1c6d64d4d4a2ef
#
_entry.id   3fd627366c89a9198f1c6d64d4d4a2ef
#
_cell.length_a   1.000
_cell.length_b   1.000
_cell.length_c   1.000
_cell.angle_alpha   90.00
_cell.angle_beta   90.00
_cell.angle_gamma   90.00
#
_symmetry.space_group_name_H-M   'P 1'
#
loop_
_entity.id
_entity.type
_entity.pdbx_description
1 polymer ?
#
loop_
_entity_poly.entity_id
_entity_poly.type
_entity_poly.pdbx_seq_one_letter_code
_entity_poly.pdbx_strand_id
1 'polypeptide(L)'
;MASPAASTSKQRDEYCCVPFCNGNARTNKELSFHHIPSEKKMLTRKQWIVAIRRDEGEFFKIGGNTVVCSKHFKKEDYRWTPNRKCLKPEAVPSVFDWKLNESSRKAPTSRQSLFKKMKVDDREDEDEMVVEDSVCEVHNSQSVDHENDMSCDSNIHADCLEKIEKLEHVVQQKDSELKDKTYELASLKQKLQMERFGSSEEPSNRGRPKSMDPIDELFMFLCRLRCGFLTEDLSVRFNIHASTVSRKIITWTNYLYFILGGINIWPSRGKIMEHMPQDFKLLYPNTRVIIDCTEIFTERPSSLALASKTFSSYKSHNTWKGLVGISPHGAITFISALYSGCMSDIEITKHSGLIDLLEPGDQIMADKGFILNKLLKDTGVSIATPHFLCSDGQFTPSQIEDNQKIASLRIHVERHIKRAKEYRLLQYTVPLSLAGSVNQLWTVANLLTLFRRPLIKAKKTKSSLIKSWHSVSFIHAYIDII
;
A
#
# COMPACT_ATOMS: atom_id res chain seq x y z
N MET A 1 -33.67 55.59 -48.48
CA MET A 1 -32.76 54.44 -48.75
C MET A 1 -31.90 54.20 -47.53
N ALA A 2 -32.21 53.25 -46.69
CA ALA A 2 -31.46 52.95 -45.47
C ALA A 2 -30.64 51.73 -45.76
N SER A 3 -29.30 51.82 -45.57
CA SER A 3 -28.35 50.71 -45.70
C SER A 3 -28.50 49.72 -44.55
N PRO A 4 -28.40 48.39 -44.78
CA PRO A 4 -28.49 47.43 -43.72
C PRO A 4 -27.19 47.39 -42.89
N ALA A 5 -27.34 47.49 -41.57
CA ALA A 5 -26.28 47.38 -40.61
C ALA A 5 -25.62 45.98 -40.65
N ALA A 6 -24.32 45.93 -40.90
CA ALA A 6 -23.53 44.72 -40.84
C ALA A 6 -23.45 44.25 -39.38
N SER A 7 -24.02 43.05 -39.08
CA SER A 7 -23.87 42.39 -37.80
C SER A 7 -22.44 41.85 -37.67
N THR A 8 -21.59 42.53 -36.92
CA THR A 8 -20.27 42.04 -36.50
C THR A 8 -20.47 40.86 -35.54
N SER A 9 -20.34 39.63 -36.06
CA SER A 9 -20.25 38.43 -35.22
C SER A 9 -18.95 38.54 -34.40
N LYS A 10 -19.07 38.70 -33.08
CA LYS A 10 -17.94 38.56 -32.14
C LYS A 10 -17.28 37.20 -32.33
N GLN A 11 -16.14 37.20 -32.97
CA GLN A 11 -15.31 36.01 -33.15
C GLN A 11 -14.87 35.54 -31.77
N ARG A 12 -15.37 34.38 -31.31
CA ARG A 12 -15.01 33.81 -30.01
C ARG A 12 -13.61 33.20 -30.07
N ASP A 13 -12.78 33.55 -29.10
CA ASP A 13 -11.46 32.98 -28.90
C ASP A 13 -11.59 31.60 -28.26
N GLU A 14 -11.70 30.55 -29.09
CA GLU A 14 -11.81 29.17 -28.63
C GLU A 14 -10.44 28.48 -28.72
N TYR A 15 -9.94 28.00 -27.57
CA TYR A 15 -8.71 27.24 -27.43
C TYR A 15 -9.03 25.82 -27.02
N CYS A 16 -8.33 24.84 -27.61
CA CYS A 16 -8.48 23.45 -27.19
C CYS A 16 -7.98 23.24 -25.77
N CYS A 17 -8.82 22.62 -24.92
CA CYS A 17 -8.46 22.38 -23.53
C CYS A 17 -7.57 21.14 -23.32
N VAL A 18 -7.29 20.36 -24.36
CA VAL A 18 -6.42 19.18 -24.25
C VAL A 18 -4.98 19.60 -23.96
N PRO A 19 -4.31 19.02 -22.96
CA PRO A 19 -2.92 19.33 -22.65
C PRO A 19 -2.00 19.19 -23.88
N PHE A 20 -1.07 20.14 -24.04
CA PHE A 20 -0.12 20.22 -25.15
C PHE A 20 -0.73 20.41 -26.56
N CYS A 21 -2.05 20.64 -26.67
CA CYS A 21 -2.69 20.94 -27.94
C CYS A 21 -2.69 22.45 -28.22
N ASN A 22 -2.12 22.83 -29.35
CA ASN A 22 -2.05 24.24 -29.82
C ASN A 22 -3.25 24.62 -30.72
N GLY A 23 -4.36 23.88 -30.67
CA GLY A 23 -5.57 24.12 -31.46
C GLY A 23 -6.25 25.42 -31.00
N ASN A 24 -6.36 26.40 -31.93
CA ASN A 24 -6.95 27.72 -31.68
C ASN A 24 -7.85 28.09 -32.86
N ALA A 25 -9.08 28.56 -32.62
CA ALA A 25 -10.05 28.91 -33.65
C ALA A 25 -9.59 30.11 -34.52
N ARG A 26 -8.71 31.00 -34.04
CA ARG A 26 -8.17 32.12 -34.85
C ARG A 26 -7.15 31.66 -35.88
N THR A 27 -6.23 30.75 -35.46
CA THR A 27 -5.11 30.31 -36.29
C THR A 27 -5.42 29.10 -37.13
N ASN A 28 -6.30 28.21 -36.64
CA ASN A 28 -6.64 26.94 -37.28
C ASN A 28 -8.10 26.95 -37.75
N LYS A 29 -8.39 27.66 -38.82
CA LYS A 29 -9.74 27.81 -39.37
C LYS A 29 -10.35 26.51 -39.89
N GLU A 30 -9.55 25.48 -40.15
CA GLU A 30 -9.94 24.14 -40.58
C GLU A 30 -10.47 23.27 -39.44
N LEU A 31 -10.21 23.67 -38.18
CA LEU A 31 -10.62 22.90 -37.02
C LEU A 31 -12.03 23.28 -36.57
N SER A 32 -12.81 22.28 -36.21
CA SER A 32 -14.04 22.45 -35.45
C SER A 32 -13.81 22.23 -33.96
N PHE A 33 -14.52 22.98 -33.13
CA PHE A 33 -14.40 22.94 -31.68
C PHE A 33 -15.71 22.43 -31.08
N HIS A 34 -15.58 21.50 -30.14
CA HIS A 34 -16.72 20.81 -29.51
C HIS A 34 -16.70 21.04 -28.02
N HIS A 35 -17.83 21.53 -27.49
CA HIS A 35 -17.99 21.74 -26.06
C HIS A 35 -18.04 20.40 -25.32
N ILE A 36 -17.45 20.37 -24.11
CA ILE A 36 -17.58 19.21 -23.22
C ILE A 36 -19.07 19.02 -22.89
N PRO A 37 -19.58 17.76 -22.90
CA PRO A 37 -20.97 17.48 -22.63
C PRO A 37 -21.45 18.09 -21.31
N SER A 38 -22.70 18.60 -21.29
CA SER A 38 -23.30 19.19 -20.10
C SER A 38 -23.52 18.14 -19.00
N GLU A 39 -23.75 18.60 -17.78
CA GLU A 39 -24.00 17.73 -16.61
C GLU A 39 -25.19 16.77 -16.78
N LYS A 40 -26.16 17.12 -17.61
CA LYS A 40 -27.27 16.21 -17.97
C LYS A 40 -26.80 14.93 -18.65
N LYS A 41 -25.60 14.89 -19.24
CA LYS A 41 -24.96 13.73 -19.87
C LYS A 41 -23.75 13.28 -19.05
N MET A 42 -23.94 13.01 -17.78
CA MET A 42 -22.89 12.77 -16.80
C MET A 42 -21.91 11.68 -17.22
N LEU A 43 -22.36 10.58 -17.81
CA LEU A 43 -21.50 9.46 -18.22
C LEU A 43 -20.52 9.89 -19.32
N THR A 44 -21.04 10.48 -20.41
CA THR A 44 -20.21 10.96 -21.54
C THR A 44 -19.29 12.10 -21.10
N ARG A 45 -19.75 13.01 -20.21
CA ARG A 45 -18.92 14.06 -19.64
C ARG A 45 -17.73 13.48 -18.87
N LYS A 46 -17.96 12.50 -18.01
CA LYS A 46 -16.88 11.81 -17.26
C LYS A 46 -15.87 11.14 -18.19
N GLN A 47 -16.36 10.45 -19.23
CA GLN A 47 -15.49 9.82 -20.23
C GLN A 47 -14.60 10.84 -20.96
N TRP A 48 -15.13 12.02 -21.32
CA TRP A 48 -14.35 13.08 -21.94
C TRP A 48 -13.26 13.61 -21.00
N ILE A 49 -13.61 13.90 -19.74
CA ILE A 49 -12.67 14.41 -18.72
C ILE A 49 -11.52 13.43 -18.55
N VAL A 50 -11.83 12.14 -18.39
CA VAL A 50 -10.83 11.08 -18.26
C VAL A 50 -9.97 10.97 -19.54
N ALA A 51 -10.57 11.05 -20.72
CA ALA A 51 -9.86 10.92 -21.99
C ALA A 51 -8.88 12.08 -22.22
N ILE A 52 -9.25 13.31 -21.88
CA ILE A 52 -8.37 14.48 -22.02
C ILE A 52 -7.34 14.61 -20.88
N ARG A 53 -7.37 13.73 -19.88
CA ARG A 53 -6.47 13.74 -18.72
C ARG A 53 -6.44 15.10 -17.98
N ARG A 54 -7.60 15.72 -17.77
CA ARG A 54 -7.70 17.04 -17.15
C ARG A 54 -8.88 17.12 -16.21
N ASP A 55 -8.65 16.90 -14.93
CA ASP A 55 -9.66 16.95 -13.88
C ASP A 55 -10.00 18.38 -13.49
N GLU A 56 -11.24 18.63 -13.06
CA GLU A 56 -11.64 19.91 -12.48
C GLU A 56 -10.96 20.09 -11.12
N GLY A 57 -10.35 21.26 -10.92
CA GLY A 57 -9.63 21.61 -9.70
C GLY A 57 -9.39 23.11 -9.58
N GLU A 58 -8.48 23.50 -8.71
CA GLU A 58 -8.15 24.89 -8.44
C GLU A 58 -7.69 25.67 -9.69
N PHE A 59 -6.95 25.00 -10.59
CA PHE A 59 -6.36 25.58 -11.79
C PHE A 59 -7.12 25.33 -13.09
N PHE A 60 -8.19 24.53 -13.06
CA PHE A 60 -8.99 24.22 -14.25
C PHE A 60 -10.45 23.94 -13.88
N LYS A 61 -11.35 24.77 -14.41
CA LYS A 61 -12.80 24.60 -14.30
C LYS A 61 -13.42 24.44 -15.67
N ILE A 62 -14.31 23.47 -15.82
CA ILE A 62 -15.05 23.24 -17.06
C ILE A 62 -16.23 24.21 -17.11
N GLY A 63 -16.07 25.26 -17.88
CA GLY A 63 -17.09 26.27 -18.14
C GLY A 63 -17.73 26.15 -19.54
N GLY A 64 -18.65 27.04 -19.85
CA GLY A 64 -19.34 27.10 -21.16
C GLY A 64 -18.40 27.29 -22.37
N ASN A 65 -17.17 27.77 -22.15
CA ASN A 65 -16.18 28.00 -23.21
C ASN A 65 -15.11 26.90 -23.28
N THR A 66 -15.21 25.85 -22.48
CA THR A 66 -14.24 24.74 -22.50
C THR A 66 -14.53 23.82 -23.67
N VAL A 67 -13.60 23.77 -24.62
CA VAL A 67 -13.78 23.05 -25.89
C VAL A 67 -12.61 22.12 -26.22
N VAL A 68 -12.89 21.07 -27.00
CA VAL A 68 -11.92 20.12 -27.55
C VAL A 68 -11.95 20.22 -29.07
N CYS A 69 -10.80 20.39 -29.72
CA CYS A 69 -10.76 20.52 -31.17
C CYS A 69 -10.90 19.18 -31.91
N SER A 70 -11.28 19.24 -33.19
CA SER A 70 -11.55 18.09 -34.05
C SER A 70 -10.36 17.14 -34.25
N LYS A 71 -9.13 17.53 -33.96
CA LYS A 71 -7.92 16.68 -34.04
C LYS A 71 -7.98 15.48 -33.07
N HIS A 72 -8.77 15.59 -32.00
CA HIS A 72 -8.86 14.56 -30.97
C HIS A 72 -9.95 13.53 -31.19
N PHE A 73 -10.63 13.57 -32.34
CA PHE A 73 -11.69 12.64 -32.70
C PHE A 73 -11.36 11.92 -33.99
N LYS A 74 -11.79 10.65 -34.10
CA LYS A 74 -11.70 9.88 -35.33
C LYS A 74 -12.76 10.30 -36.34
N LYS A 75 -12.56 9.97 -37.62
CA LYS A 75 -13.55 10.26 -38.66
C LYS A 75 -14.89 9.56 -38.39
N GLU A 76 -14.85 8.39 -37.79
CA GLU A 76 -16.01 7.57 -37.44
C GLU A 76 -16.87 8.16 -36.34
N ASP A 77 -16.30 9.06 -35.52
CA ASP A 77 -16.98 9.73 -34.41
C ASP A 77 -17.95 10.81 -34.87
N TYR A 78 -17.89 11.16 -36.16
CA TYR A 78 -18.78 12.17 -36.75
C TYR A 78 -19.99 11.53 -37.43
N ARG A 79 -21.15 12.19 -37.33
CA ARG A 79 -22.33 11.91 -38.12
C ARG A 79 -22.35 12.82 -39.34
N TRP A 80 -22.83 12.30 -40.45
CA TRP A 80 -23.01 13.11 -41.65
C TRP A 80 -24.12 14.15 -41.46
N THR A 81 -23.80 15.42 -41.72
CA THR A 81 -24.75 16.54 -41.75
C THR A 81 -24.34 17.54 -42.88
N PRO A 82 -25.30 18.11 -43.62
CA PRO A 82 -24.98 18.92 -44.79
C PRO A 82 -24.13 20.15 -44.48
N ASN A 83 -24.32 20.79 -43.33
CA ASN A 83 -23.78 22.12 -43.03
C ASN A 83 -22.75 22.18 -41.88
N ARG A 84 -22.58 21.13 -41.09
CA ARG A 84 -21.67 21.14 -39.91
C ARG A 84 -21.09 19.76 -39.60
N LYS A 85 -19.86 19.74 -39.10
CA LYS A 85 -19.26 18.54 -38.49
C LYS A 85 -19.87 18.32 -37.09
N CYS A 86 -20.80 17.38 -36.95
CA CYS A 86 -21.43 17.05 -35.67
C CYS A 86 -20.93 15.71 -35.15
N LEU A 87 -20.56 15.67 -33.88
CA LEU A 87 -20.20 14.42 -33.21
C LEU A 87 -21.43 13.54 -32.97
N LYS A 88 -21.23 12.24 -32.95
CA LYS A 88 -22.22 11.26 -32.45
C LYS A 88 -22.43 11.48 -30.95
N PRO A 89 -23.61 11.14 -30.39
CA PRO A 89 -23.91 11.36 -28.98
C PRO A 89 -22.94 10.65 -27.98
N GLU A 90 -22.40 9.51 -28.39
CA GLU A 90 -21.48 8.66 -27.65
C GLU A 90 -19.99 8.91 -27.95
N ALA A 91 -19.67 9.84 -28.87
CA ALA A 91 -18.29 10.10 -29.26
C ALA A 91 -17.45 10.63 -28.11
N VAL A 92 -16.27 10.01 -27.92
CA VAL A 92 -15.29 10.37 -26.89
C VAL A 92 -13.94 10.67 -27.55
N PRO A 93 -13.24 11.74 -27.14
CA PRO A 93 -11.92 12.05 -27.68
C PRO A 93 -10.96 10.88 -27.50
N SER A 94 -10.30 10.44 -28.58
CA SER A 94 -9.48 9.23 -28.57
C SER A 94 -8.12 9.38 -29.24
N VAL A 95 -7.89 10.48 -30.00
CA VAL A 95 -6.65 10.76 -30.74
C VAL A 95 -5.83 11.78 -29.95
N PHE A 96 -4.66 11.38 -29.46
CA PHE A 96 -3.77 12.23 -28.65
C PHE A 96 -2.30 11.91 -28.97
N ASP A 97 -1.45 12.93 -28.99
CA ASP A 97 -0.02 12.78 -29.32
C ASP A 97 0.72 11.87 -28.34
N TRP A 98 0.31 11.86 -27.06
CA TRP A 98 0.90 10.93 -26.07
C TRP A 98 0.55 9.46 -26.29
N LYS A 99 -0.51 9.13 -27.09
CA LYS A 99 -0.83 7.76 -27.48
C LYS A 99 -0.01 7.29 -28.69
N LEU A 100 0.42 8.21 -29.55
CA LEU A 100 1.27 7.90 -30.70
C LEU A 100 2.67 7.46 -30.26
N ASN A 101 3.18 7.99 -29.16
CA ASN A 101 4.47 7.63 -28.61
C ASN A 101 4.47 6.27 -27.86
N GLU A 102 3.31 5.74 -27.48
CA GLU A 102 3.19 4.39 -26.89
C GLU A 102 3.34 3.27 -27.94
N SER A 103 3.03 3.53 -29.21
CA SER A 103 3.14 2.56 -30.30
C SER A 103 4.58 2.34 -30.80
N SER A 104 5.55 3.18 -30.42
CA SER A 104 6.94 3.04 -30.84
C SER A 104 7.83 2.25 -29.87
N ARG A 105 7.31 1.81 -28.74
CA ARG A 105 7.99 0.83 -27.88
C ARG A 105 7.84 -0.54 -28.50
N LYS A 106 8.91 -1.04 -29.16
CA LYS A 106 9.00 -2.45 -29.56
C LYS A 106 8.61 -3.29 -28.36
N ALA A 107 7.65 -4.19 -28.55
CA ALA A 107 7.30 -5.20 -27.54
C ALA A 107 8.60 -5.87 -27.09
N PRO A 108 8.80 -6.10 -25.78
CA PRO A 108 10.00 -6.81 -25.33
C PRO A 108 10.02 -8.15 -26.03
N THR A 109 11.09 -8.40 -26.78
CA THR A 109 11.33 -9.68 -27.46
C THR A 109 11.26 -10.74 -26.37
N SER A 110 10.31 -11.64 -26.48
CA SER A 110 10.16 -12.80 -25.60
C SER A 110 11.51 -13.53 -25.60
N ARG A 111 12.24 -13.45 -24.47
CA ARG A 111 13.41 -14.28 -24.26
C ARG A 111 12.90 -15.71 -24.18
N GLN A 112 13.20 -16.49 -25.22
CA GLN A 112 12.97 -17.93 -25.21
C GLN A 112 13.65 -18.50 -23.97
N SER A 113 12.88 -19.14 -23.11
CA SER A 113 13.38 -19.84 -21.95
C SER A 113 14.24 -21.02 -22.42
N LEU A 114 15.49 -21.08 -21.98
CA LEU A 114 16.42 -22.18 -22.19
C LEU A 114 16.04 -23.41 -21.33
N PHE A 115 14.77 -23.74 -21.19
CA PHE A 115 14.36 -25.00 -20.59
C PHE A 115 14.12 -26.02 -21.70
N LYS A 116 15.01 -27.02 -21.77
CA LYS A 116 14.84 -28.22 -22.58
C LYS A 116 13.49 -28.85 -22.30
N LYS A 117 12.72 -29.09 -23.37
CA LYS A 117 11.48 -29.89 -23.34
C LYS A 117 11.82 -31.29 -22.80
N MET A 118 11.33 -31.62 -21.63
CA MET A 118 11.03 -33.00 -21.27
C MET A 118 9.69 -33.34 -21.90
N LYS A 119 9.69 -34.39 -22.72
CA LYS A 119 8.47 -35.01 -23.26
C LYS A 119 7.68 -35.59 -22.09
N VAL A 120 6.44 -35.19 -21.96
CA VAL A 120 5.43 -35.88 -21.16
C VAL A 120 4.39 -36.38 -22.18
N ASP A 121 4.12 -37.67 -22.10
CA ASP A 121 3.15 -38.37 -22.95
C ASP A 121 1.73 -37.87 -22.71
N ASP A 122 1.03 -37.69 -23.84
CA ASP A 122 -0.38 -37.35 -23.91
C ASP A 122 -1.26 -38.45 -23.29
N ARG A 123 -2.10 -38.08 -22.33
CA ARG A 123 -3.38 -38.74 -22.09
C ARG A 123 -4.43 -37.64 -21.92
N GLU A 124 -5.32 -37.63 -22.87
CA GLU A 124 -6.55 -36.86 -22.94
C GLU A 124 -7.50 -37.28 -21.80
N ASP A 125 -8.01 -36.32 -21.04
CA ASP A 125 -9.34 -36.41 -20.43
C ASP A 125 -9.93 -34.99 -20.47
N GLU A 126 -10.88 -34.86 -21.40
CA GLU A 126 -11.76 -33.70 -21.59
C GLU A 126 -12.82 -33.73 -20.46
N ASP A 127 -12.87 -32.67 -19.64
CA ASP A 127 -14.08 -32.29 -18.93
C ASP A 127 -14.29 -30.76 -19.06
N GLU A 128 -15.10 -30.42 -20.03
CA GLU A 128 -15.68 -29.08 -20.22
C GLU A 128 -16.68 -28.82 -19.08
N MET A 129 -16.37 -27.86 -18.22
CA MET A 129 -17.35 -27.30 -17.30
C MET A 129 -17.74 -25.89 -17.74
N VAL A 130 -18.87 -25.80 -18.41
CA VAL A 130 -19.55 -24.58 -18.78
C VAL A 130 -19.99 -23.85 -17.51
N VAL A 131 -19.49 -22.64 -17.29
CA VAL A 131 -19.98 -21.74 -16.24
C VAL A 131 -20.93 -20.75 -16.92
N GLU A 132 -22.22 -20.90 -16.72
CA GLU A 132 -23.20 -19.90 -17.08
C GLU A 132 -23.17 -18.73 -16.11
N ASP A 133 -22.86 -17.55 -16.63
CA ASP A 133 -23.01 -16.27 -15.95
C ASP A 133 -24.49 -15.90 -15.81
N SER A 134 -25.05 -16.02 -14.60
CA SER A 134 -26.34 -15.43 -14.28
C SER A 134 -26.15 -14.15 -13.47
N VAL A 135 -26.27 -13.02 -14.16
CA VAL A 135 -26.32 -11.68 -13.58
C VAL A 135 -27.69 -11.49 -12.93
N CYS A 136 -27.75 -11.32 -11.60
CA CYS A 136 -28.96 -10.88 -10.91
C CYS A 136 -28.97 -9.35 -10.83
N GLU A 137 -29.87 -8.73 -11.60
CA GLU A 137 -30.22 -7.32 -11.47
C GLU A 137 -31.10 -7.12 -10.22
N VAL A 138 -30.69 -6.22 -9.34
CA VAL A 138 -31.50 -5.79 -8.20
C VAL A 138 -32.36 -4.61 -8.64
N HIS A 139 -33.64 -4.86 -8.86
CA HIS A 139 -34.67 -3.83 -8.98
C HIS A 139 -35.13 -3.36 -7.59
N ASN A 140 -35.03 -2.05 -7.37
CA ASN A 140 -35.58 -1.34 -6.25
C ASN A 140 -37.01 -0.88 -6.62
N SER A 141 -38.05 -1.40 -5.95
CA SER A 141 -39.39 -0.79 -5.99
C SER A 141 -40.20 -1.08 -4.73
N GLN A 142 -40.49 0.00 -4.08
CA GLN A 142 -41.69 0.41 -3.29
C GLN A 142 -42.54 -0.65 -2.57
N SER A 143 -42.73 -0.34 -1.28
CA SER A 143 -43.72 -0.84 -0.33
C SER A 143 -45.15 -1.04 -0.87
N VAL A 144 -45.68 -2.22 -0.63
CA VAL A 144 -47.14 -2.44 -0.43
C VAL A 144 -47.30 -3.55 0.59
N ASP A 145 -48.03 -3.25 1.66
CA ASP A 145 -48.42 -4.18 2.73
C ASP A 145 -49.35 -5.27 2.16
N HIS A 146 -49.05 -6.53 2.44
CA HIS A 146 -50.04 -7.60 2.59
C HIS A 146 -49.43 -8.72 3.46
N GLU A 147 -50.08 -8.90 4.63
CA GLU A 147 -49.99 -10.11 5.44
C GLU A 147 -50.51 -11.31 4.62
N ASN A 148 -49.69 -12.38 4.49
CA ASN A 148 -50.05 -13.77 4.75
C ASN A 148 -49.03 -14.75 4.15
N ASP A 149 -48.81 -15.81 4.90
CA ASP A 149 -48.15 -17.09 4.58
C ASP A 149 -46.64 -17.20 4.75
N MET A 150 -46.25 -17.34 6.03
CA MET A 150 -44.94 -17.80 6.45
C MET A 150 -44.92 -19.32 6.65
N SER A 151 -44.52 -20.11 5.63
CA SER A 151 -44.09 -21.49 5.92
C SER A 151 -43.11 -22.12 4.89
N CYS A 152 -42.65 -21.41 3.87
CA CYS A 152 -41.78 -21.98 2.82
C CYS A 152 -40.33 -21.49 2.82
N ASP A 153 -40.00 -20.37 3.49
CA ASP A 153 -38.68 -19.72 3.34
C ASP A 153 -37.59 -20.21 4.32
N SER A 154 -37.95 -20.94 5.38
CA SER A 154 -36.97 -21.37 6.39
C SER A 154 -36.00 -22.45 5.90
N ASN A 155 -36.42 -23.32 4.98
CA ASN A 155 -35.58 -24.41 4.47
C ASN A 155 -34.57 -23.94 3.41
N ILE A 156 -34.96 -22.99 2.58
CA ILE A 156 -34.04 -22.44 1.55
C ILE A 156 -32.94 -21.60 2.19
N HIS A 157 -33.28 -20.87 3.25
CA HIS A 157 -32.30 -20.06 3.99
C HIS A 157 -31.31 -20.92 4.77
N ALA A 158 -31.75 -22.04 5.33
CA ALA A 158 -30.90 -23.01 6.03
C ALA A 158 -29.91 -23.70 5.07
N ASP A 159 -30.35 -24.11 3.87
CA ASP A 159 -29.50 -24.71 2.83
C ASP A 159 -28.46 -23.72 2.28
N CYS A 160 -28.85 -22.43 2.10
CA CYS A 160 -27.91 -21.39 1.74
C CYS A 160 -26.84 -21.12 2.82
N LEU A 161 -27.22 -21.10 4.09
CA LEU A 161 -26.28 -20.89 5.19
C LEU A 161 -25.28 -22.06 5.28
N GLU A 162 -25.74 -23.30 5.14
CA GLU A 162 -24.86 -24.48 5.15
C GLU A 162 -23.88 -24.47 3.96
N LYS A 163 -24.32 -24.01 2.77
CA LYS A 163 -23.43 -23.85 1.61
C LYS A 163 -22.40 -22.74 1.82
N ILE A 164 -22.80 -21.62 2.43
CA ILE A 164 -21.87 -20.53 2.77
C ILE A 164 -20.82 -21.02 3.74
N GLU A 165 -21.21 -21.74 4.80
CA GLU A 165 -20.28 -22.28 5.80
C GLU A 165 -19.29 -23.29 5.20
N LYS A 166 -19.76 -24.15 4.28
CA LYS A 166 -18.90 -25.08 3.52
C LYS A 166 -17.90 -24.32 2.62
N LEU A 167 -18.35 -23.27 1.94
CA LEU A 167 -17.48 -22.45 1.10
C LEU A 167 -16.45 -21.66 1.93
N GLU A 168 -16.85 -21.11 3.07
CA GLU A 168 -15.92 -20.44 4.00
C GLU A 168 -14.85 -21.39 4.52
N HIS A 169 -15.21 -22.63 4.85
CA HIS A 169 -14.24 -23.65 5.24
C HIS A 169 -13.26 -23.99 4.12
N VAL A 170 -13.74 -24.12 2.88
CA VAL A 170 -12.88 -24.37 1.71
C VAL A 170 -11.95 -23.18 1.44
N VAL A 171 -12.44 -21.94 1.56
CA VAL A 171 -11.63 -20.74 1.41
C VAL A 171 -10.55 -20.68 2.50
N GLN A 172 -10.89 -20.95 3.75
CA GLN A 172 -9.91 -20.99 4.84
C GLN A 172 -8.83 -22.05 4.62
N GLN A 173 -9.22 -23.25 4.14
CA GLN A 173 -8.27 -24.30 3.80
C GLN A 173 -7.32 -23.86 2.67
N LYS A 174 -7.86 -23.26 1.62
CA LYS A 174 -7.06 -22.75 0.49
C LYS A 174 -6.13 -21.60 0.88
N ASP A 175 -6.57 -20.73 1.76
CA ASP A 175 -5.73 -19.64 2.29
C ASP A 175 -4.59 -20.19 3.16
N SER A 176 -4.83 -21.26 3.93
CA SER A 176 -3.78 -21.95 4.67
C SER A 176 -2.75 -22.59 3.73
N GLU A 177 -3.21 -23.35 2.73
CA GLU A 177 -2.33 -23.97 1.72
C GLU A 177 -1.51 -22.91 0.95
N LEU A 178 -2.12 -21.75 0.65
CA LEU A 178 -1.45 -20.65 -0.02
C LEU A 178 -0.39 -19.99 0.88
N LYS A 179 -0.66 -19.86 2.17
CA LYS A 179 0.31 -19.38 3.17
C LYS A 179 1.51 -20.31 3.26
N ASP A 180 1.27 -21.60 3.34
CA ASP A 180 2.33 -22.62 3.44
C ASP A 180 3.20 -22.63 2.16
N LYS A 181 2.60 -22.59 0.98
CA LYS A 181 3.32 -22.49 -0.30
C LYS A 181 4.10 -21.20 -0.43
N THR A 182 3.56 -20.08 0.05
CA THR A 182 4.26 -18.79 0.05
C THR A 182 5.47 -18.82 0.98
N TYR A 183 5.36 -19.45 2.14
CA TYR A 183 6.46 -19.65 3.08
C TYR A 183 7.54 -20.57 2.50
N GLU A 184 7.14 -21.68 1.89
CA GLU A 184 8.06 -22.61 1.21
C GLU A 184 8.80 -21.95 0.05
N LEU A 185 8.10 -21.14 -0.76
CA LEU A 185 8.67 -20.37 -1.85
C LEU A 185 9.64 -19.29 -1.36
N ALA A 186 9.35 -18.65 -0.24
CA ALA A 186 10.25 -17.72 0.42
C ALA A 186 11.51 -18.43 0.94
N SER A 187 11.36 -19.60 1.57
CA SER A 187 12.46 -20.43 2.06
C SER A 187 13.37 -20.90 0.91
N LEU A 188 12.79 -21.40 -0.19
CA LEU A 188 13.53 -21.80 -1.38
C LEU A 188 14.25 -20.62 -2.05
N LYS A 189 13.61 -19.47 -2.14
CA LYS A 189 14.26 -18.24 -2.61
C LYS A 189 15.41 -17.81 -1.73
N GLN A 190 15.24 -17.93 -0.41
CA GLN A 190 16.29 -17.64 0.57
C GLN A 190 17.48 -18.59 0.39
N LYS A 191 17.26 -19.92 0.26
CA LYS A 191 18.31 -20.90 -0.01
C LYS A 191 19.06 -20.60 -1.30
N LEU A 192 18.36 -20.36 -2.40
CA LEU A 192 18.95 -20.00 -3.70
C LEU A 192 19.76 -18.69 -3.64
N GLN A 193 19.35 -17.75 -2.82
CA GLN A 193 20.04 -16.47 -2.67
C GLN A 193 21.26 -16.60 -1.76
N MET A 194 21.18 -17.43 -0.70
CA MET A 194 22.32 -17.78 0.15
C MET A 194 23.39 -18.55 -0.64
N GLU A 195 22.99 -19.52 -1.48
CA GLU A 195 23.92 -20.23 -2.38
C GLU A 195 24.61 -19.29 -3.38
N ARG A 196 23.90 -18.26 -3.88
CA ARG A 196 24.52 -17.23 -4.77
C ARG A 196 25.48 -16.28 -4.07
N PHE A 197 25.30 -16.03 -2.76
CA PHE A 197 26.18 -15.15 -1.97
C PHE A 197 27.19 -15.92 -1.12
N GLY A 198 26.92 -17.19 -0.82
CA GLY A 198 27.74 -18.04 0.06
C GLY A 198 28.68 -19.02 -0.66
N SER A 199 28.59 -19.17 -1.99
CA SER A 199 29.57 -19.92 -2.73
C SER A 199 30.89 -19.13 -2.75
N SER A 200 31.80 -19.56 -1.92
CA SER A 200 33.23 -19.22 -1.97
C SER A 200 33.90 -19.92 -3.18
N GLU A 201 33.22 -19.96 -4.33
CA GLU A 201 33.88 -20.26 -5.57
C GLU A 201 34.75 -19.06 -5.95
N GLU A 202 36.02 -19.27 -6.15
CA GLU A 202 36.96 -18.35 -6.76
C GLU A 202 36.22 -17.55 -7.85
N PRO A 203 36.29 -16.22 -7.87
CA PRO A 203 35.54 -15.42 -8.82
C PRO A 203 35.97 -15.86 -10.21
N SER A 204 35.09 -16.60 -10.90
CA SER A 204 35.35 -16.95 -12.30
C SER A 204 35.57 -15.64 -13.03
N ASN A 205 36.73 -15.45 -13.60
CA ASN A 205 37.20 -14.26 -14.34
C ASN A 205 36.37 -13.97 -15.61
N ARG A 206 35.15 -14.51 -15.72
CA ARG A 206 34.20 -14.33 -16.81
C ARG A 206 33.14 -13.30 -16.40
N GLY A 207 33.42 -12.06 -16.67
CA GLY A 207 32.46 -10.97 -16.49
C GLY A 207 33.14 -9.61 -16.32
N ARG A 208 32.36 -8.54 -16.49
CA ARG A 208 32.85 -7.18 -16.23
C ARG A 208 33.20 -7.06 -14.72
N PRO A 209 34.38 -6.56 -14.37
CA PRO A 209 34.78 -6.38 -12.96
C PRO A 209 33.73 -5.60 -12.18
N LYS A 210 33.53 -5.97 -10.92
CA LYS A 210 32.62 -5.26 -10.03
C LYS A 210 33.07 -3.80 -9.91
N SER A 211 32.18 -2.87 -10.18
CA SER A 211 32.49 -1.43 -10.18
C SER A 211 32.56 -0.81 -8.77
N MET A 212 32.26 -1.59 -7.71
CA MET A 212 32.17 -1.12 -6.34
C MET A 212 32.25 -2.29 -5.36
N ASP A 213 32.91 -2.09 -4.23
CA ASP A 213 32.99 -3.08 -3.17
C ASP A 213 31.61 -3.22 -2.45
N PRO A 214 31.28 -4.43 -1.94
CA PRO A 214 30.01 -4.66 -1.25
C PRO A 214 29.79 -3.73 -0.05
N ILE A 215 30.84 -3.31 0.65
CA ILE A 215 30.73 -2.39 1.78
C ILE A 215 30.30 -0.98 1.34
N ASP A 216 30.78 -0.52 0.20
CA ASP A 216 30.41 0.76 -0.38
C ASP A 216 28.99 0.72 -0.94
N GLU A 217 28.57 -0.43 -1.51
CA GLU A 217 27.19 -0.66 -1.95
C GLU A 217 26.21 -0.60 -0.75
N LEU A 218 26.55 -1.27 0.35
CA LEU A 218 25.77 -1.21 1.60
C LEU A 218 25.73 0.22 2.13
N PHE A 219 26.87 0.92 2.15
CA PHE A 219 26.93 2.31 2.62
C PHE A 219 26.05 3.22 1.74
N MET A 220 26.10 3.06 0.43
CA MET A 220 25.23 3.79 -0.51
C MET A 220 23.74 3.48 -0.24
N PHE A 221 23.38 2.21 0.00
CA PHE A 221 22.02 1.83 0.38
C PHE A 221 21.59 2.51 1.69
N LEU A 222 22.43 2.49 2.71
CA LEU A 222 22.13 3.14 3.99
C LEU A 222 22.01 4.66 3.85
N CYS A 223 22.80 5.30 2.99
CA CYS A 223 22.66 6.71 2.64
C CYS A 223 21.31 6.99 1.96
N ARG A 224 20.89 6.14 1.02
CA ARG A 224 19.55 6.23 0.39
C ARG A 224 18.45 6.15 1.44
N LEU A 225 18.50 5.14 2.28
CA LEU A 225 17.46 4.88 3.29
C LEU A 225 17.45 5.97 4.36
N ARG A 226 18.63 6.27 4.95
CA ARG A 226 18.74 7.19 6.10
C ARG A 226 18.62 8.65 5.71
N CYS A 227 19.30 9.08 4.66
CA CYS A 227 19.36 10.48 4.24
C CYS A 227 18.31 10.83 3.19
N GLY A 228 17.71 9.84 2.52
CA GLY A 228 16.74 10.06 1.45
C GLY A 228 17.37 10.61 0.17
N PHE A 229 18.69 10.48 -0.02
CA PHE A 229 19.37 11.00 -1.22
C PHE A 229 18.73 10.48 -2.51
N LEU A 230 18.63 11.34 -3.52
CA LEU A 230 18.13 10.95 -4.84
C LEU A 230 19.10 10.01 -5.54
N THR A 231 18.59 9.23 -6.50
CA THR A 231 19.40 8.28 -7.28
C THR A 231 20.48 8.99 -8.07
N GLU A 232 20.17 10.17 -8.60
CA GLU A 232 21.07 11.06 -9.35
C GLU A 232 22.18 11.60 -8.45
N ASP A 233 21.87 12.04 -7.23
CA ASP A 233 22.85 12.51 -6.26
C ASP A 233 23.80 11.38 -5.83
N LEU A 234 23.26 10.18 -5.57
CA LEU A 234 24.10 9.00 -5.29
C LEU A 234 24.96 8.60 -6.47
N SER A 235 24.47 8.75 -7.71
CA SER A 235 25.26 8.43 -8.91
C SER A 235 26.51 9.30 -9.01
N VAL A 236 26.39 10.58 -8.70
CA VAL A 236 27.52 11.52 -8.67
C VAL A 236 28.48 11.21 -7.53
N ARG A 237 27.98 11.00 -6.29
CA ARG A 237 28.80 10.74 -5.10
C ARG A 237 29.62 9.46 -5.21
N PHE A 238 29.06 8.42 -5.81
CA PHE A 238 29.69 7.10 -5.95
C PHE A 238 30.30 6.87 -7.32
N ASN A 239 30.27 7.87 -8.21
CA ASN A 239 30.79 7.82 -9.57
C ASN A 239 30.33 6.60 -10.37
N ILE A 240 29.02 6.32 -10.35
CA ILE A 240 28.38 5.23 -11.09
C ILE A 240 27.10 5.74 -11.74
N HIS A 241 26.64 5.04 -12.80
CA HIS A 241 25.42 5.42 -13.50
C HIS A 241 24.17 5.26 -12.61
N ALA A 242 23.19 6.18 -12.69
CA ALA A 242 21.96 6.18 -11.89
C ALA A 242 21.17 4.86 -11.99
N SER A 243 21.14 4.21 -13.16
CA SER A 243 20.51 2.88 -13.30
C SER A 243 21.23 1.78 -12.51
N THR A 244 22.55 1.92 -12.30
CA THR A 244 23.33 1.02 -11.47
C THR A 244 23.02 1.25 -10.00
N VAL A 245 22.89 2.52 -9.57
CA VAL A 245 22.42 2.88 -8.22
C VAL A 245 21.07 2.22 -7.95
N SER A 246 20.09 2.41 -8.82
CA SER A 246 18.73 1.85 -8.64
C SER A 246 18.77 0.33 -8.50
N ARG A 247 19.53 -0.38 -9.35
CA ARG A 247 19.66 -1.85 -9.25
C ARG A 247 20.29 -2.28 -7.93
N LYS A 248 21.38 -1.61 -7.51
CA LYS A 248 22.07 -1.92 -6.24
C LYS A 248 21.16 -1.66 -5.03
N ILE A 249 20.40 -0.55 -5.03
CA ILE A 249 19.41 -0.25 -3.97
C ILE A 249 18.38 -1.37 -3.86
N ILE A 250 17.79 -1.82 -4.97
CA ILE A 250 16.80 -2.91 -4.97
C ILE A 250 17.45 -4.23 -4.50
N THR A 251 18.67 -4.52 -4.94
CA THR A 251 19.40 -5.73 -4.53
C THR A 251 19.64 -5.74 -3.03
N TRP A 252 20.16 -4.65 -2.45
CA TRP A 252 20.39 -4.53 -1.01
C TRP A 252 19.11 -4.51 -0.20
N THR A 253 18.03 -3.89 -0.73
CA THR A 253 16.70 -3.94 -0.10
C THR A 253 16.25 -5.38 0.06
N ASN A 254 16.28 -6.17 -1.01
CA ASN A 254 15.84 -7.56 -0.97
C ASN A 254 16.76 -8.42 -0.11
N TYR A 255 18.08 -8.24 -0.23
CA TYR A 255 19.06 -8.99 0.55
C TYR A 255 18.84 -8.78 2.07
N LEU A 256 18.79 -7.53 2.51
CA LEU A 256 18.56 -7.22 3.93
C LEU A 256 17.17 -7.64 4.39
N TYR A 257 16.17 -7.53 3.54
CA TYR A 257 14.82 -8.03 3.86
C TYR A 257 14.82 -9.52 4.16
N PHE A 258 15.54 -10.33 3.37
CA PHE A 258 15.63 -11.77 3.62
C PHE A 258 16.50 -12.11 4.83
N ILE A 259 17.66 -11.49 4.98
CA ILE A 259 18.58 -11.79 6.08
C ILE A 259 18.00 -11.34 7.42
N LEU A 260 17.54 -10.10 7.52
CA LEU A 260 17.00 -9.56 8.77
C LEU A 260 15.58 -10.08 9.05
N GLY A 261 14.76 -10.25 8.00
CA GLY A 261 13.40 -10.78 8.12
C GLY A 261 13.34 -12.27 8.46
N GLY A 262 14.45 -13.01 8.27
CA GLY A 262 14.58 -14.40 8.74
C GLY A 262 14.84 -14.52 10.25
N ILE A 263 15.14 -13.40 10.94
CA ILE A 263 15.34 -13.40 12.40
C ILE A 263 13.96 -13.44 13.07
N ASN A 264 13.75 -14.41 13.94
CA ASN A 264 12.54 -14.45 14.76
C ASN A 264 12.61 -13.32 15.81
N ILE A 265 11.82 -12.28 15.60
CA ILE A 265 11.74 -11.12 16.50
C ILE A 265 10.60 -11.23 17.53
N TRP A 266 9.82 -12.33 17.55
CA TRP A 266 8.74 -12.56 18.50
C TRP A 266 9.24 -13.35 19.71
N PRO A 267 9.52 -12.69 20.87
CA PRO A 267 10.07 -13.35 22.04
C PRO A 267 9.02 -14.19 22.77
N SER A 268 9.45 -15.23 23.47
CA SER A 268 8.55 -16.02 24.33
C SER A 268 7.99 -15.19 25.48
N ARG A 269 6.81 -15.60 26.01
CA ARG A 269 6.21 -14.93 27.18
C ARG A 269 7.16 -14.84 28.36
N GLY A 270 7.91 -15.92 28.65
CA GLY A 270 8.89 -15.96 29.73
C GLY A 270 9.97 -14.90 29.59
N LYS A 271 10.55 -14.73 28.39
CA LYS A 271 11.54 -13.70 28.12
C LYS A 271 10.98 -12.27 28.29
N ILE A 272 9.73 -12.04 27.86
CA ILE A 272 9.09 -10.73 28.07
C ILE A 272 8.92 -10.45 29.56
N MET A 273 8.44 -11.41 30.34
CA MET A 273 8.22 -11.24 31.78
C MET A 273 9.54 -11.01 32.53
N GLU A 274 10.60 -11.70 32.16
CA GLU A 274 11.94 -11.55 32.75
C GLU A 274 12.45 -10.10 32.61
N HIS A 275 12.35 -9.53 31.39
CA HIS A 275 12.87 -8.19 31.06
C HIS A 275 11.81 -7.08 31.17
N MET A 276 10.61 -7.38 31.67
CA MET A 276 9.52 -6.43 31.76
C MET A 276 9.87 -5.28 32.73
N PRO A 277 9.70 -4.00 32.29
CA PRO A 277 9.88 -2.85 33.16
C PRO A 277 8.93 -2.88 34.36
N GLN A 278 9.37 -2.31 35.50
CA GLN A 278 8.62 -2.32 36.76
C GLN A 278 7.22 -1.70 36.62
N ASP A 279 7.10 -0.65 35.84
CA ASP A 279 5.84 0.06 35.64
C ASP A 279 4.80 -0.85 34.92
N PHE A 280 5.24 -1.72 33.99
CA PHE A 280 4.39 -2.75 33.37
C PHE A 280 4.07 -3.89 34.32
N LYS A 281 5.06 -4.37 35.11
CA LYS A 281 4.85 -5.45 36.09
C LYS A 281 3.78 -5.09 37.10
N LEU A 282 3.69 -3.81 37.48
CA LEU A 282 2.72 -3.33 38.49
C LEU A 282 1.32 -3.10 37.90
N LEU A 283 1.26 -2.54 36.70
CA LEU A 283 -0.02 -2.05 36.14
C LEU A 283 -0.62 -2.99 35.10
N TYR A 284 0.22 -3.59 34.23
CA TYR A 284 -0.22 -4.40 33.09
C TYR A 284 0.72 -5.61 32.90
N PRO A 285 0.79 -6.55 33.88
CA PRO A 285 1.77 -7.64 33.88
C PRO A 285 1.61 -8.62 32.72
N ASN A 286 0.41 -8.71 32.13
CA ASN A 286 0.12 -9.62 31.02
C ASN A 286 0.39 -9.01 29.63
N THR A 287 0.92 -7.77 29.58
CA THR A 287 1.18 -7.11 28.30
C THR A 287 2.20 -7.88 27.49
N ARG A 288 1.75 -8.43 26.35
CA ARG A 288 2.55 -9.17 25.38
C ARG A 288 3.19 -8.24 24.37
N VAL A 289 2.38 -7.33 23.86
CA VAL A 289 2.76 -6.42 22.78
C VAL A 289 2.00 -5.09 22.91
N ILE A 290 2.68 -4.00 22.55
CA ILE A 290 2.10 -2.67 22.41
C ILE A 290 2.06 -2.38 20.91
N ILE A 291 0.89 -2.11 20.37
CA ILE A 291 0.70 -1.94 18.92
C ILE A 291 0.25 -0.54 18.57
N ASP A 292 0.65 -0.11 17.38
CA ASP A 292 0.14 1.11 16.75
C ASP A 292 0.29 1.04 15.23
N CYS A 293 -0.62 1.71 14.51
CA CYS A 293 -0.53 1.87 13.06
C CYS A 293 0.16 3.17 12.68
N THR A 294 0.90 3.13 11.58
CA THR A 294 1.49 4.32 11.03
C THR A 294 1.37 4.36 9.52
N GLU A 295 1.32 5.58 8.97
CA GLU A 295 1.18 5.82 7.54
C GLU A 295 2.47 6.37 6.95
N ILE A 296 2.82 5.90 5.74
CA ILE A 296 3.95 6.37 4.93
C ILE A 296 3.34 7.06 3.72
N PHE A 297 3.72 8.32 3.49
CA PHE A 297 3.24 9.07 2.34
C PHE A 297 3.77 8.50 1.03
N THR A 298 2.92 8.45 0.01
CA THR A 298 3.31 8.05 -1.35
C THR A 298 2.84 9.08 -2.36
N GLU A 299 3.52 9.17 -3.49
CA GLU A 299 3.04 9.93 -4.63
C GLU A 299 1.65 9.42 -5.03
N ARG A 300 0.82 10.35 -5.52
CA ARG A 300 -0.53 10.01 -5.99
C ARG A 300 -0.44 9.14 -7.24
N PRO A 301 -1.02 7.93 -7.23
CA PRO A 301 -1.10 7.11 -8.43
C PRO A 301 -1.90 7.80 -9.54
N SER A 302 -1.49 7.61 -10.79
CA SER A 302 -2.22 8.13 -11.96
C SER A 302 -3.54 7.40 -12.19
N SER A 303 -3.68 6.16 -11.76
CA SER A 303 -4.94 5.42 -11.76
C SER A 303 -5.85 5.94 -10.66
N LEU A 304 -7.05 6.41 -11.02
CA LEU A 304 -8.06 6.90 -10.05
C LEU A 304 -8.46 5.83 -9.03
N ALA A 305 -8.55 4.56 -9.47
CA ALA A 305 -8.88 3.45 -8.59
C ALA A 305 -7.80 3.21 -7.53
N LEU A 306 -6.51 3.25 -7.93
CA LEU A 306 -5.40 3.12 -6.99
C LEU A 306 -5.26 4.37 -6.10
N ALA A 307 -5.45 5.56 -6.65
CA ALA A 307 -5.43 6.80 -5.89
C ALA A 307 -6.52 6.81 -4.81
N SER A 308 -7.73 6.34 -5.12
CA SER A 308 -8.81 6.20 -4.15
C SER A 308 -8.48 5.16 -3.05
N LYS A 309 -7.95 3.99 -3.42
CA LYS A 309 -7.57 2.95 -2.46
C LYS A 309 -6.44 3.37 -1.52
N THR A 310 -5.46 4.13 -2.02
CA THR A 310 -4.33 4.60 -1.21
C THR A 310 -4.60 5.89 -0.46
N PHE A 311 -5.74 6.57 -0.71
CA PHE A 311 -6.07 7.82 -0.06
C PHE A 311 -6.51 7.60 1.39
N SER A 312 -5.77 8.20 2.32
CA SER A 312 -6.14 8.28 3.73
C SER A 312 -6.93 9.55 4.00
N SER A 313 -8.19 9.39 4.39
CA SER A 313 -9.03 10.54 4.80
C SER A 313 -8.47 11.25 6.03
N TYR A 314 -7.84 10.51 6.94
CA TYR A 314 -7.21 11.03 8.14
C TYR A 314 -6.00 11.94 7.84
N LYS A 315 -5.17 11.56 6.85
CA LYS A 315 -3.98 12.32 6.45
C LYS A 315 -4.24 13.26 5.28
N SER A 316 -5.40 13.15 4.60
CA SER A 316 -5.73 13.87 3.36
C SER A 316 -4.68 13.67 2.24
N HIS A 317 -4.01 12.54 2.22
CA HIS A 317 -2.94 12.19 1.29
C HIS A 317 -2.99 10.71 0.90
N ASN A 318 -2.32 10.36 -0.20
CA ASN A 318 -2.10 8.97 -0.55
C ASN A 318 -1.00 8.37 0.34
N THR A 319 -1.30 7.23 0.96
CA THR A 319 -0.42 6.59 1.95
C THR A 319 -0.44 5.08 1.82
N TRP A 320 0.59 4.44 2.34
CA TRP A 320 0.59 3.06 2.79
C TRP A 320 0.58 3.03 4.31
N LYS A 321 -0.13 2.06 4.88
CA LYS A 321 -0.34 1.93 6.32
C LYS A 321 0.22 0.61 6.81
N GLY A 322 1.00 0.64 7.89
CA GLY A 322 1.60 -0.54 8.50
C GLY A 322 1.37 -0.57 9.99
N LEU A 323 1.18 -1.79 10.53
CA LEU A 323 1.08 -2.07 11.94
C LEU A 323 2.46 -2.45 12.48
N VAL A 324 2.84 -1.87 13.60
CA VAL A 324 4.04 -2.26 14.35
C VAL A 324 3.66 -2.67 15.75
N GLY A 325 4.40 -3.64 16.29
CA GLY A 325 4.29 -4.08 17.67
C GLY A 325 5.65 -4.05 18.36
N ILE A 326 5.68 -3.54 19.56
CA ILE A 326 6.86 -3.58 20.44
C ILE A 326 6.55 -4.31 21.73
N SER A 327 7.55 -4.95 22.30
CA SER A 327 7.43 -5.52 23.64
C SER A 327 7.47 -4.43 24.73
N PRO A 328 7.04 -4.71 25.96
CA PRO A 328 7.07 -3.78 27.08
C PRO A 328 8.45 -3.16 27.35
N HIS A 329 9.54 -3.85 27.05
CA HIS A 329 10.90 -3.32 27.18
C HIS A 329 11.36 -2.46 25.98
N GLY A 330 10.49 -2.28 24.97
CA GLY A 330 10.71 -1.34 23.87
C GLY A 330 11.40 -1.91 22.63
N ALA A 331 11.58 -3.23 22.53
CA ALA A 331 12.09 -3.86 21.31
C ALA A 331 10.96 -4.04 20.29
N ILE A 332 11.27 -3.86 19.00
CA ILE A 332 10.36 -4.23 17.93
C ILE A 332 10.18 -5.75 17.94
N THR A 333 8.94 -6.21 17.95
CA THR A 333 8.61 -7.64 17.99
C THR A 333 7.66 -8.04 16.86
N PHE A 334 6.99 -7.06 16.23
CA PHE A 334 6.07 -7.32 15.14
C PHE A 334 6.10 -6.19 14.10
N ILE A 335 6.08 -6.57 12.83
CA ILE A 335 6.02 -5.65 11.69
C ILE A 335 5.08 -6.27 10.65
N SER A 336 3.96 -5.62 10.38
CA SER A 336 3.07 -6.09 9.31
C SER A 336 3.60 -5.73 7.94
N ALA A 337 3.06 -6.38 6.90
CA ALA A 337 3.10 -5.85 5.56
C ALA A 337 2.42 -4.46 5.51
N LEU A 338 2.72 -3.69 4.46
CA LEU A 338 2.05 -2.42 4.19
C LEU A 338 0.72 -2.65 3.47
N TYR A 339 -0.30 -2.00 3.94
CA TYR A 339 -1.66 -2.00 3.41
C TYR A 339 -2.00 -0.65 2.77
N SER A 340 -3.11 -0.58 2.05
CA SER A 340 -3.60 0.67 1.48
C SER A 340 -4.03 1.67 2.58
N GLY A 341 -3.80 2.96 2.36
CA GLY A 341 -4.06 4.01 3.35
C GLY A 341 -5.53 4.12 3.80
N CYS A 342 -6.48 3.67 2.99
CA CYS A 342 -7.90 3.65 3.36
C CYS A 342 -8.28 2.52 4.33
N MET A 343 -7.40 1.54 4.55
CA MET A 343 -7.70 0.37 5.39
C MET A 343 -7.75 0.75 6.87
N SER A 344 -8.73 0.24 7.61
CA SER A 344 -8.87 0.51 9.04
C SER A 344 -7.81 -0.24 9.88
N ASP A 345 -7.47 0.29 11.07
CA ASP A 345 -6.52 -0.34 11.97
C ASP A 345 -6.98 -1.73 12.42
N ILE A 346 -8.29 -1.93 12.56
CA ILE A 346 -8.91 -3.20 12.91
C ILE A 346 -8.70 -4.23 11.80
N GLU A 347 -8.95 -3.84 10.53
CA GLU A 347 -8.73 -4.73 9.40
C GLU A 347 -7.26 -5.07 9.19
N ILE A 348 -6.36 -4.11 9.35
CA ILE A 348 -4.92 -4.37 9.29
C ILE A 348 -4.54 -5.36 10.38
N THR A 349 -5.01 -5.20 11.61
CA THR A 349 -4.72 -6.13 12.70
C THR A 349 -5.24 -7.54 12.39
N LYS A 350 -6.46 -7.65 11.84
CA LYS A 350 -7.06 -8.93 11.44
C LYS A 350 -6.23 -9.68 10.40
N HIS A 351 -5.70 -8.96 9.40
CA HIS A 351 -4.98 -9.55 8.26
C HIS A 351 -3.46 -9.59 8.42
N SER A 352 -2.91 -9.01 9.50
CA SER A 352 -1.47 -8.90 9.69
C SER A 352 -0.78 -10.19 10.15
N GLY A 353 -1.53 -11.18 10.65
CA GLY A 353 -0.99 -12.37 11.30
C GLY A 353 -0.56 -12.15 12.76
N LEU A 354 -0.82 -10.97 13.35
CA LEU A 354 -0.48 -10.71 14.75
C LEU A 354 -1.26 -11.60 15.71
N ILE A 355 -2.54 -11.85 15.42
CA ILE A 355 -3.42 -12.61 16.29
C ILE A 355 -2.98 -14.07 16.40
N ASP A 356 -2.43 -14.62 15.32
CA ASP A 356 -1.92 -16.00 15.25
C ASP A 356 -0.67 -16.23 16.14
N LEU A 357 0.00 -15.15 16.56
CA LEU A 357 1.18 -15.18 17.43
C LEU A 357 0.85 -15.05 18.92
N LEU A 358 -0.40 -14.71 19.24
CA LEU A 358 -0.84 -14.48 20.61
C LEU A 358 -1.32 -15.76 21.27
N GLU A 359 -1.06 -15.88 22.57
CA GLU A 359 -1.46 -17.02 23.40
C GLU A 359 -2.57 -16.61 24.37
N PRO A 360 -3.48 -17.53 24.77
CA PRO A 360 -4.47 -17.25 25.79
C PRO A 360 -3.84 -16.68 27.07
N GLY A 361 -4.41 -15.60 27.61
CA GLY A 361 -3.87 -14.85 28.74
C GLY A 361 -2.91 -13.73 28.37
N ASP A 362 -2.52 -13.58 27.10
CA ASP A 362 -1.79 -12.40 26.62
C ASP A 362 -2.67 -11.16 26.64
N GLN A 363 -2.02 -9.99 26.74
CA GLN A 363 -2.68 -8.70 26.65
C GLN A 363 -2.01 -7.84 25.57
N ILE A 364 -2.84 -7.30 24.67
CA ILE A 364 -2.43 -6.27 23.71
C ILE A 364 -2.65 -4.90 24.37
N MET A 365 -1.69 -3.99 24.24
CA MET A 365 -1.90 -2.59 24.58
C MET A 365 -1.98 -1.77 23.27
N ALA A 366 -3.02 -0.97 23.10
CA ALA A 366 -3.26 -0.23 21.84
C ALA A 366 -3.93 1.12 22.09
N ASP A 367 -4.01 1.93 21.02
CA ASP A 367 -4.77 3.17 21.05
C ASP A 367 -6.28 2.91 21.02
N LYS A 368 -7.05 3.92 21.38
CA LYS A 368 -8.51 3.95 21.42
C LYS A 368 -9.18 3.48 20.12
N GLY A 369 -8.53 3.72 18.95
CA GLY A 369 -9.03 3.29 17.64
C GLY A 369 -9.06 1.77 17.42
N PHE A 370 -8.34 0.99 18.23
CA PHE A 370 -8.26 -0.47 18.11
C PHE A 370 -9.40 -1.16 18.86
N ILE A 371 -10.61 -1.17 18.28
CA ILE A 371 -11.77 -1.87 18.84
C ILE A 371 -11.70 -3.35 18.43
N LEU A 372 -10.83 -4.13 19.10
CA LEU A 372 -10.56 -5.53 18.76
C LEU A 372 -11.41 -6.53 19.56
N ASN A 373 -12.31 -6.08 20.43
CA ASN A 373 -13.06 -6.95 21.34
C ASN A 373 -13.80 -8.10 20.64
N LYS A 374 -14.39 -7.84 19.45
CA LYS A 374 -15.06 -8.86 18.66
C LYS A 374 -14.09 -9.87 18.06
N LEU A 375 -12.91 -9.41 17.66
CA LEU A 375 -11.88 -10.20 17.03
C LEU A 375 -11.15 -11.13 18.04
N LEU A 376 -11.05 -10.69 19.29
CA LEU A 376 -10.36 -11.40 20.37
C LEU A 376 -11.28 -12.26 21.24
N LYS A 377 -12.60 -12.26 20.98
CA LYS A 377 -13.61 -12.86 21.88
C LYS A 377 -13.31 -14.30 22.26
N ASP A 378 -12.85 -15.12 21.32
CA ASP A 378 -12.66 -16.56 21.51
C ASP A 378 -11.18 -16.97 21.66
N THR A 379 -10.26 -15.98 21.69
CA THR A 379 -8.81 -16.25 21.75
C THR A 379 -8.25 -16.30 23.17
N GLY A 380 -9.00 -15.85 24.15
CA GLY A 380 -8.50 -15.69 25.54
C GLY A 380 -7.49 -14.54 25.71
N VAL A 381 -7.34 -13.69 24.69
CA VAL A 381 -6.47 -12.51 24.70
C VAL A 381 -7.25 -11.29 25.14
N SER A 382 -6.68 -10.47 26.02
CA SER A 382 -7.27 -9.21 26.45
C SER A 382 -6.67 -8.01 25.73
N ILE A 383 -7.40 -6.88 25.74
CA ILE A 383 -6.90 -5.61 25.20
C ILE A 383 -6.96 -4.50 26.25
N ALA A 384 -5.88 -3.74 26.38
CA ALA A 384 -5.80 -2.53 27.19
C ALA A 384 -5.81 -1.30 26.28
N THR A 385 -6.90 -0.55 26.28
CA THR A 385 -7.08 0.71 25.52
C THR A 385 -7.61 1.80 26.44
N PRO A 386 -7.36 3.09 26.12
CA PRO A 386 -7.98 4.19 26.85
C PRO A 386 -9.50 4.11 26.82
N HIS A 387 -10.14 4.52 27.91
CA HIS A 387 -11.60 4.57 28.03
C HIS A 387 -12.23 5.49 26.98
N PHE A 388 -13.41 5.10 26.50
CA PHE A 388 -14.25 5.96 25.67
C PHE A 388 -14.99 6.96 26.56
N LEU A 389 -15.21 8.15 26.02
CA LEU A 389 -16.07 9.14 26.66
C LEU A 389 -17.50 8.60 26.65
N CYS A 390 -18.13 8.50 27.85
CA CYS A 390 -19.51 8.09 27.97
C CYS A 390 -20.45 9.21 27.55
N SER A 391 -21.77 8.91 27.47
CA SER A 391 -22.84 9.85 27.13
C SER A 391 -22.86 11.11 28.01
N ASP A 392 -22.34 11.01 29.24
CA ASP A 392 -22.33 12.11 30.25
C ASP A 392 -21.28 13.20 29.94
N GLY A 393 -20.50 13.05 28.87
CA GLY A 393 -19.58 14.08 28.37
C GLY A 393 -18.31 14.29 29.20
N GLN A 394 -18.10 13.58 30.31
CA GLN A 394 -16.92 13.69 31.16
C GLN A 394 -16.39 12.31 31.60
N PHE A 395 -15.07 12.22 31.80
CA PHE A 395 -14.45 11.04 32.42
C PHE A 395 -14.56 11.12 33.95
N THR A 396 -14.75 9.97 34.57
CA THR A 396 -14.58 9.85 36.02
C THR A 396 -13.09 10.02 36.40
N PRO A 397 -12.79 10.44 37.66
CA PRO A 397 -11.41 10.55 38.12
C PRO A 397 -10.59 9.26 37.92
N SER A 398 -11.21 8.11 38.18
CA SER A 398 -10.57 6.78 37.94
C SER A 398 -10.25 6.55 36.47
N GLN A 399 -11.15 6.85 35.56
CA GLN A 399 -10.93 6.73 34.11
C GLN A 399 -9.82 7.67 33.61
N ILE A 400 -9.72 8.86 34.18
CA ILE A 400 -8.61 9.80 33.86
C ILE A 400 -7.27 9.20 34.30
N GLU A 401 -7.20 8.64 35.51
CA GLU A 401 -5.99 8.01 36.02
C GLU A 401 -5.58 6.81 35.17
N ASP A 402 -6.52 5.95 34.81
CA ASP A 402 -6.26 4.77 33.95
C ASP A 402 -5.82 5.19 32.55
N ASN A 403 -6.46 6.18 31.96
CA ASN A 403 -6.06 6.73 30.66
C ASN A 403 -4.63 7.29 30.71
N GLN A 404 -4.24 7.98 31.79
CA GLN A 404 -2.88 8.48 31.99
C GLN A 404 -1.86 7.34 32.12
N LYS A 405 -2.19 6.28 32.87
CA LYS A 405 -1.33 5.09 33.00
C LYS A 405 -1.09 4.42 31.64
N ILE A 406 -2.16 4.16 30.89
CA ILE A 406 -2.07 3.56 29.53
C ILE A 406 -1.24 4.47 28.61
N ALA A 407 -1.52 5.76 28.56
CA ALA A 407 -0.81 6.71 27.71
C ALA A 407 0.69 6.76 28.03
N SER A 408 1.07 6.73 29.31
CA SER A 408 2.46 6.76 29.76
C SER A 408 3.26 5.53 29.31
N LEU A 409 2.62 4.36 29.20
CA LEU A 409 3.23 3.10 28.77
C LEU A 409 3.19 2.95 27.25
N ARG A 410 2.12 3.38 26.61
CA ARG A 410 1.94 3.30 25.16
C ARG A 410 2.89 4.22 24.37
N ILE A 411 3.35 5.31 24.96
CA ILE A 411 4.27 6.27 24.30
C ILE A 411 5.51 5.61 23.66
N HIS A 412 5.88 4.41 24.12
CA HIS A 412 7.06 3.71 23.60
C HIS A 412 6.87 3.22 22.17
N VAL A 413 5.67 2.80 21.74
CA VAL A 413 5.42 2.41 20.35
C VAL A 413 5.47 3.63 19.44
N GLU A 414 4.96 4.78 19.87
CA GLU A 414 5.08 6.04 19.13
C GLU A 414 6.55 6.47 18.95
N ARG A 415 7.36 6.29 20.00
CA ARG A 415 8.81 6.54 19.93
C ARG A 415 9.51 5.59 18.96
N HIS A 416 9.06 4.33 18.87
CA HIS A 416 9.56 3.39 17.86
C HIS A 416 9.19 3.83 16.46
N ILE A 417 7.94 4.18 16.20
CA ILE A 417 7.45 4.70 14.93
C ILE A 417 8.25 5.94 14.51
N LYS A 418 8.50 6.86 15.46
CA LYS A 418 9.36 8.01 15.21
C LYS A 418 10.76 7.59 14.74
N ARG A 419 11.37 6.58 15.39
CA ARG A 419 12.68 6.04 14.98
C ARG A 419 12.69 5.47 13.59
N ALA A 420 11.66 4.68 13.23
CA ALA A 420 11.50 4.13 11.90
C ALA A 420 11.35 5.24 10.85
N LYS A 421 10.62 6.30 11.18
CA LYS A 421 10.45 7.49 10.31
C LYS A 421 11.66 8.43 10.29
N GLU A 422 12.64 8.27 11.15
CA GLU A 422 13.91 8.98 11.01
C GLU A 422 14.73 8.52 9.80
N TYR A 423 14.38 7.39 9.19
CA TYR A 423 14.82 7.05 7.85
C TYR A 423 14.09 7.94 6.86
N ARG A 424 14.77 8.96 6.34
CA ARG A 424 14.16 10.04 5.54
C ARG A 424 13.44 9.54 4.30
N LEU A 425 13.86 8.41 3.74
CA LEU A 425 13.16 7.79 2.62
C LEU A 425 11.70 7.44 2.97
N LEU A 426 11.41 7.10 4.25
CA LEU A 426 10.06 6.79 4.75
C LEU A 426 9.38 7.97 5.45
N GLN A 427 10.13 9.03 5.75
CA GLN A 427 9.63 10.26 6.37
C GLN A 427 8.92 11.15 5.36
N TYR A 428 9.46 11.22 4.14
CA TYR A 428 8.93 12.02 3.05
C TYR A 428 8.02 11.18 2.14
N THR A 429 7.48 11.80 1.10
CA THR A 429 6.68 11.12 0.08
C THR A 429 7.54 10.13 -0.71
N VAL A 430 7.20 8.86 -0.60
CA VAL A 430 7.90 7.79 -1.32
C VAL A 430 7.48 7.80 -2.78
N PRO A 431 8.43 7.83 -3.73
CA PRO A 431 8.12 7.81 -5.16
C PRO A 431 7.47 6.49 -5.57
N LEU A 432 6.52 6.55 -6.52
CA LEU A 432 5.86 5.35 -7.07
C LEU A 432 6.82 4.37 -7.73
N SER A 433 7.99 4.84 -8.18
CA SER A 433 9.06 3.96 -8.70
C SER A 433 9.57 2.93 -7.68
N LEU A 434 9.40 3.21 -6.37
CA LEU A 434 9.74 2.30 -5.28
C LEU A 434 8.56 1.47 -4.78
N ALA A 435 7.35 1.62 -5.33
CA ALA A 435 6.16 0.92 -4.87
C ALA A 435 6.34 -0.61 -4.82
N GLY A 436 7.08 -1.20 -5.79
CA GLY A 436 7.37 -2.63 -5.82
C GLY A 436 8.33 -3.13 -4.72
N SER A 437 9.02 -2.24 -4.01
CA SER A 437 9.98 -2.59 -2.95
C SER A 437 9.72 -1.86 -1.63
N VAL A 438 8.67 -1.06 -1.54
CA VAL A 438 8.38 -0.25 -0.35
C VAL A 438 8.12 -1.10 0.89
N ASN A 439 7.47 -2.26 0.71
CA ASN A 439 7.21 -3.18 1.81
C ASN A 439 8.51 -3.74 2.40
N GLN A 440 9.46 -4.13 1.56
CA GLN A 440 10.79 -4.58 1.99
C GLN A 440 11.57 -3.44 2.65
N LEU A 441 11.54 -2.23 2.10
CA LEU A 441 12.17 -1.04 2.69
C LEU A 441 11.59 -0.71 4.07
N TRP A 442 10.27 -0.83 4.22
CA TRP A 442 9.57 -0.65 5.48
C TRP A 442 10.04 -1.65 6.54
N THR A 443 10.07 -2.94 6.18
CA THR A 443 10.53 -4.00 7.10
C THR A 443 11.99 -3.82 7.46
N VAL A 444 12.89 -3.59 6.50
CA VAL A 444 14.31 -3.35 6.73
C VAL A 444 14.53 -2.14 7.65
N ALA A 445 13.85 -1.02 7.41
CA ALA A 445 13.98 0.17 8.23
C ALA A 445 13.59 -0.08 9.69
N ASN A 446 12.50 -0.83 9.93
CA ASN A 446 12.08 -1.20 11.28
C ASN A 446 13.09 -2.15 11.93
N LEU A 447 13.56 -3.18 11.24
CA LEU A 447 14.56 -4.13 11.77
C LEU A 447 15.91 -3.47 12.05
N LEU A 448 16.35 -2.53 11.23
CA LEU A 448 17.57 -1.75 11.49
C LEU A 448 17.49 -0.91 12.77
N THR A 449 16.30 -0.67 13.33
CA THR A 449 16.17 -0.02 14.64
C THR A 449 16.68 -0.88 15.79
N LEU A 450 16.76 -2.21 15.63
CA LEU A 450 17.33 -3.15 16.60
C LEU A 450 18.82 -2.89 16.88
N PHE A 451 19.54 -2.37 15.89
CA PHE A 451 20.95 -1.99 16.03
C PHE A 451 21.17 -0.62 16.68
N ARG A 452 20.09 0.03 17.13
CA ARG A 452 20.13 1.33 17.81
C ARG A 452 20.04 1.13 19.34
N ARG A 453 20.38 2.17 20.10
CA ARG A 453 20.25 2.15 21.57
C ARG A 453 18.81 1.80 21.99
N PRO A 454 18.61 1.06 23.10
CA PRO A 454 17.28 0.75 23.63
C PRO A 454 16.37 1.99 23.73
N LEU A 455 15.08 1.82 23.54
CA LEU A 455 14.10 2.90 23.72
C LEU A 455 13.92 3.25 25.19
N ILE A 456 13.93 2.23 26.04
CA ILE A 456 13.80 2.37 27.49
C ILE A 456 15.17 2.15 28.12
N LYS A 457 15.65 3.15 28.82
CA LYS A 457 16.89 3.02 29.58
C LYS A 457 16.64 2.22 30.84
N ALA A 458 17.38 1.16 31.08
CA ALA A 458 17.36 0.46 32.36
C ALA A 458 17.65 1.48 33.47
N LYS A 459 16.81 1.54 34.51
CA LYS A 459 17.10 2.33 35.71
C LYS A 459 18.42 1.80 36.31
N LYS A 460 19.46 2.62 36.41
CA LYS A 460 20.73 2.23 36.99
C LYS A 460 20.50 1.85 38.46
N THR A 461 20.55 0.58 38.76
CA THR A 461 20.74 0.12 40.14
C THR A 461 22.18 0.46 40.56
N LYS A 462 22.36 0.97 41.78
CA LYS A 462 23.66 1.47 42.31
C LYS A 462 24.81 0.43 42.31
N SER A 463 24.59 -0.82 41.92
CA SER A 463 25.57 -1.91 41.93
C SER A 463 26.21 -2.24 40.58
N SER A 464 25.91 -1.51 39.50
CA SER A 464 26.48 -1.79 38.16
C SER A 464 27.37 -0.65 37.63
N LEU A 465 28.14 -0.03 38.47
CA LEU A 465 29.34 0.72 38.07
C LEU A 465 30.43 -0.28 37.73
N ILE A 466 30.81 -0.37 36.47
CA ILE A 466 31.88 -1.15 35.84
C ILE A 466 31.32 -2.28 34.95
N LYS A 467 30.96 -1.89 33.73
CA LYS A 467 31.40 -2.57 32.50
C LYS A 467 31.16 -1.64 31.32
N SER A 468 32.25 -1.19 30.77
CA SER A 468 32.39 -0.40 29.55
C SER A 468 31.61 -1.07 28.41
N TRP A 469 30.67 -0.31 27.82
CA TRP A 469 29.86 -0.73 26.69
C TRP A 469 30.68 -0.58 25.40
N HIS A 470 31.40 -1.63 25.01
CA HIS A 470 31.91 -1.72 23.66
C HIS A 470 30.81 -2.20 22.71
N SER A 471 30.73 -1.59 21.56
CA SER A 471 29.65 -1.65 20.56
C SER A 471 29.27 -3.04 20.03
N VAL A 472 29.98 -4.09 20.34
CA VAL A 472 29.73 -5.48 19.94
C VAL A 472 28.74 -6.18 20.87
N SER A 473 28.60 -5.71 22.13
CA SER A 473 27.72 -6.35 23.12
C SER A 473 26.20 -6.16 22.88
N PHE A 474 25.82 -5.18 22.04
CA PHE A 474 24.40 -4.90 21.78
C PHE A 474 23.72 -5.97 20.94
N ILE A 475 24.43 -6.50 19.95
CA ILE A 475 23.90 -7.56 19.07
C ILE A 475 23.70 -8.84 19.89
N HIS A 476 24.63 -9.20 20.76
CA HIS A 476 24.51 -10.37 21.64
C HIS A 476 23.38 -10.20 22.66
N ALA A 477 23.26 -9.04 23.32
CA ALA A 477 22.17 -8.81 24.27
C ALA A 477 20.77 -8.82 23.62
N TYR A 478 20.65 -8.46 22.35
CA TYR A 478 19.39 -8.56 21.60
C TYR A 478 19.13 -9.99 21.10
N ILE A 479 20.17 -10.70 20.69
CA ILE A 479 20.06 -12.12 20.31
C ILE A 479 19.70 -12.97 21.52
N ASP A 480 20.23 -12.65 22.71
CA ASP A 480 19.90 -13.35 23.96
C ASP A 480 18.47 -13.07 24.47
N ILE A 481 17.84 -11.97 24.03
CA ILE A 481 16.45 -11.60 24.37
C ILE A 481 15.45 -12.16 23.33
N ILE A 482 15.87 -12.44 22.11
CA ILE A 482 15.08 -13.07 21.04
C ILE A 482 15.31 -14.59 21.09
#